data_d820b91bfad22cf8fe782bcb4689490e
#
_entry.id   d820b91bfad22cf8fe782bcb4689490e
#
_cell.length_a   1.000
_cell.length_b   1.000
_cell.length_c   1.000
_cell.angle_alpha   90.00
_cell.angle_beta   90.00
_cell.angle_gamma   90.00
#
_symmetry.space_group_name_H-M   'P 1'
#
loop_
_entity.id
_entity.type
_entity.pdbx_description
1 polymer ?
#
loop_
_entity_poly.entity_id
_entity_poly.type
_entity_poly.pdbx_seq_one_letter_code
_entity_poly.pdbx_strand_id
1 'polypeptide(L)'
;YITITKKEGEFYMDIISKMREKIKLVLEDLGYVDKVPLIHASSRPEFGEFQYNGAMQIAKEMKKNPREVAENIIKKLNEFDIFENLNIAGPGFINISIKDEYLFKYLNEIQEDISKNIIKYPAKKIFVDYGGPNVAKALHVGHLRSANIGEALKRVAKLVGNDVIGDVHFGDI
;
A
#
# COMPACT_ATOMS: atom_id res chain seq x y z
N TYR A 1 -12.44 9.23 -0.47
CA TYR A 1 -12.06 8.69 -1.80
C TYR A 1 -10.96 9.59 -2.35
N ILE A 2 -9.69 9.13 -2.38
CA ILE A 2 -8.58 9.85 -3.00
C ILE A 2 -8.40 9.23 -4.38
N THR A 3 -8.80 9.96 -5.41
CA THR A 3 -8.51 9.59 -6.79
C THR A 3 -7.06 9.98 -7.06
N ILE A 4 -6.18 8.98 -7.20
CA ILE A 4 -4.77 9.20 -7.56
C ILE A 4 -4.70 9.29 -9.08
N THR A 5 -4.62 10.51 -9.63
CA THR A 5 -4.31 10.72 -11.04
C THR A 5 -2.83 10.46 -11.27
N LYS A 6 -2.55 9.56 -12.21
CA LYS A 6 -1.24 9.13 -12.66
C LYS A 6 -0.46 10.32 -13.25
N LYS A 7 0.71 10.65 -12.67
CA LYS A 7 1.78 11.37 -13.37
C LYS A 7 3.01 10.46 -13.39
N GLU A 8 3.61 10.36 -14.55
CA GLU A 8 4.76 9.49 -14.85
C GLU A 8 5.91 9.72 -13.86
N GLY A 9 6.17 8.73 -13.07
CA GLY A 9 7.28 8.52 -12.17
C GLY A 9 7.15 7.11 -11.67
N GLU A 10 8.22 6.35 -11.62
CA GLU A 10 8.22 4.97 -11.14
C GLU A 10 7.57 4.89 -9.76
N PHE A 11 6.32 4.45 -9.72
CA PHE A 11 5.60 4.19 -8.48
C PHE A 11 6.12 2.88 -7.91
N TYR A 12 6.90 2.97 -6.86
CA TYR A 12 7.16 1.82 -6.02
C TYR A 12 5.86 1.47 -5.28
N MET A 13 5.35 0.29 -5.55
CA MET A 13 4.06 -0.16 -5.02
C MET A 13 4.27 -1.20 -3.94
N ASP A 14 3.49 -1.10 -2.84
CA ASP A 14 3.40 -2.18 -1.87
C ASP A 14 2.87 -3.46 -2.52
N ILE A 15 3.01 -4.60 -1.85
CA ILE A 15 2.62 -5.91 -2.39
C ILE A 15 1.15 -5.95 -2.84
N ILE A 16 0.26 -5.28 -2.10
CA ILE A 16 -1.17 -5.21 -2.44
C ILE A 16 -1.38 -4.40 -3.73
N SER A 17 -0.66 -3.32 -3.90
CA SER A 17 -0.71 -2.49 -5.12
C SER A 17 -0.17 -3.24 -6.34
N LYS A 18 0.91 -4.01 -6.18
CA LYS A 18 1.43 -4.90 -7.24
C LYS A 18 0.37 -5.94 -7.66
N MET A 19 -0.32 -6.55 -6.69
CA MET A 19 -1.42 -7.48 -6.99
C MET A 19 -2.62 -6.79 -7.64
N ARG A 20 -3.00 -5.59 -7.15
CA ARG A 20 -4.08 -4.80 -7.77
C ARG A 20 -3.82 -4.52 -9.24
N GLU A 21 -2.59 -4.19 -9.59
CA GLU A 21 -2.21 -3.96 -10.98
C GLU A 21 -2.41 -5.22 -11.83
N LYS A 22 -1.95 -6.38 -11.35
CA LYS A 22 -2.15 -7.65 -12.06
C LYS A 22 -3.63 -8.01 -12.21
N ILE A 23 -4.41 -7.88 -11.13
CA ILE A 23 -5.85 -8.12 -11.18
C ILE A 23 -6.53 -7.14 -12.15
N LYS A 24 -6.12 -5.87 -12.15
CA LYS A 24 -6.67 -4.87 -13.07
C LYS A 24 -6.42 -5.25 -14.53
N LEU A 25 -5.20 -5.66 -14.88
CA LEU A 25 -4.87 -6.14 -16.23
C LEU A 25 -5.74 -7.32 -16.65
N VAL A 26 -5.97 -8.29 -15.75
CA VAL A 26 -6.84 -9.43 -16.00
C VAL A 26 -8.29 -9.00 -16.19
N LEU A 27 -8.78 -8.07 -15.39
CA LEU A 27 -10.15 -7.57 -15.53
C LEU A 27 -10.36 -6.86 -16.87
N GLU A 28 -9.38 -6.05 -17.29
CA GLU A 28 -9.40 -5.37 -18.59
C GLU A 28 -9.36 -6.37 -19.75
N ASP A 29 -8.49 -7.41 -19.69
CA ASP A 29 -8.39 -8.47 -20.69
C ASP A 29 -9.68 -9.30 -20.82
N LEU A 30 -10.38 -9.52 -19.72
CA LEU A 30 -11.69 -10.20 -19.70
C LEU A 30 -12.87 -9.29 -20.09
N GLY A 31 -12.60 -8.03 -20.44
CA GLY A 31 -13.63 -7.05 -20.81
C GLY A 31 -14.41 -6.45 -19.64
N TYR A 32 -13.90 -6.60 -18.40
CA TYR A 32 -14.49 -6.01 -17.20
C TYR A 32 -13.90 -4.62 -16.95
N VAL A 33 -14.16 -3.70 -17.87
CA VAL A 33 -13.61 -2.35 -17.87
C VAL A 33 -14.12 -1.53 -16.67
N ASP A 34 -13.30 -0.59 -16.17
CA ASP A 34 -13.62 0.32 -15.07
C ASP A 34 -13.91 -0.35 -13.71
N LYS A 35 -13.45 -1.58 -13.51
CA LYS A 35 -13.57 -2.25 -12.21
C LYS A 35 -12.34 -2.01 -11.32
N VAL A 36 -12.63 -1.60 -10.09
CA VAL A 36 -11.57 -1.43 -9.08
C VAL A 36 -11.24 -2.80 -8.48
N PRO A 37 -9.96 -3.22 -8.47
CA PRO A 37 -9.56 -4.44 -7.81
C PRO A 37 -9.74 -4.37 -6.29
N LEU A 38 -10.81 -4.99 -5.77
CA LEU A 38 -11.14 -5.06 -4.35
C LEU A 38 -10.37 -6.19 -3.68
N ILE A 39 -9.08 -5.98 -3.46
CA ILE A 39 -8.20 -6.90 -2.76
C ILE A 39 -7.84 -6.36 -1.37
N HIS A 40 -7.82 -7.22 -0.37
CA HIS A 40 -7.46 -6.92 1.02
C HIS A 40 -6.80 -8.13 1.68
N ALA A 41 -6.15 -7.91 2.82
CA ALA A 41 -5.63 -9.00 3.63
C ALA A 41 -6.78 -9.92 4.09
N SER A 42 -6.56 -11.22 4.01
CA SER A 42 -7.55 -12.21 4.42
C SER A 42 -7.75 -12.21 5.94
N SER A 43 -8.97 -12.37 6.38
CA SER A 43 -9.28 -12.62 7.80
C SER A 43 -8.96 -14.07 8.22
N ARG A 44 -8.68 -14.95 7.25
CA ARG A 44 -8.35 -16.36 7.43
C ARG A 44 -7.13 -16.73 6.60
N PRO A 45 -5.91 -16.40 7.08
CA PRO A 45 -4.68 -16.60 6.33
C PRO A 45 -4.39 -18.06 5.95
N GLU A 46 -4.99 -19.02 6.68
CA GLU A 46 -4.90 -20.45 6.39
C GLU A 46 -5.48 -20.85 5.02
N PHE A 47 -6.32 -19.99 4.42
CA PHE A 47 -6.88 -20.20 3.09
C PHE A 47 -6.24 -19.31 2.01
N GLY A 48 -5.34 -18.42 2.40
CA GLY A 48 -4.63 -17.47 1.55
C GLY A 48 -4.44 -16.13 2.26
N GLU A 49 -3.31 -15.49 2.06
CA GLU A 49 -2.94 -14.24 2.74
C GLU A 49 -3.84 -13.07 2.33
N PHE A 50 -4.37 -13.13 1.09
CA PHE A 50 -5.21 -12.07 0.53
C PHE A 50 -6.52 -12.63 -0.03
N GLN A 51 -7.48 -11.74 -0.17
CA GLN A 51 -8.78 -12.07 -0.75
C GLN A 51 -9.24 -11.00 -1.74
N TYR A 52 -9.73 -11.44 -2.89
CA TYR A 52 -10.36 -10.59 -3.89
C TYR A 52 -11.87 -10.84 -3.93
N ASN A 53 -12.67 -9.79 -3.77
CA ASN A 53 -14.12 -9.87 -3.64
C ASN A 53 -14.90 -9.30 -4.83
N GLY A 54 -14.20 -8.80 -5.86
CA GLY A 54 -14.84 -8.10 -7.00
C GLY A 54 -15.64 -9.01 -7.93
N ALA A 55 -15.38 -10.32 -7.94
CA ALA A 55 -16.08 -11.23 -8.86
C ALA A 55 -17.60 -11.26 -8.68
N MET A 56 -18.09 -11.12 -7.45
CA MET A 56 -19.53 -11.06 -7.16
C MET A 56 -20.19 -9.79 -7.71
N GLN A 57 -19.52 -8.65 -7.59
CA GLN A 57 -20.02 -7.40 -8.14
C GLN A 57 -20.11 -7.46 -9.67
N ILE A 58 -19.04 -7.94 -10.33
CA ILE A 58 -18.99 -8.13 -11.77
C ILE A 58 -20.10 -9.06 -12.24
N ALA A 59 -20.28 -10.20 -11.56
CA ALA A 59 -21.32 -11.18 -11.88
C ALA A 59 -22.73 -10.60 -11.79
N LYS A 60 -23.00 -9.81 -10.75
CA LYS A 60 -24.30 -9.13 -10.57
C LYS A 60 -24.59 -8.16 -11.71
N GLU A 61 -23.61 -7.36 -12.10
CA GLU A 61 -23.77 -6.38 -13.17
C GLU A 61 -23.93 -7.05 -14.55
N MET A 62 -23.19 -8.14 -14.80
CA MET A 62 -23.22 -8.88 -16.06
C MET A 62 -24.30 -9.98 -16.12
N LYS A 63 -25.05 -10.16 -15.04
CA LYS A 63 -26.06 -11.24 -14.89
C LYS A 63 -25.47 -12.64 -15.13
N LYS A 64 -24.23 -12.88 -14.67
CA LYS A 64 -23.51 -14.15 -14.77
C LYS A 64 -23.44 -14.84 -13.41
N ASN A 65 -23.01 -16.10 -13.43
CA ASN A 65 -22.73 -16.82 -12.19
C ASN A 65 -21.42 -16.27 -11.56
N PRO A 66 -21.43 -15.86 -10.28
CA PRO A 66 -20.22 -15.32 -9.62
C PRO A 66 -19.04 -16.30 -9.61
N ARG A 67 -19.33 -17.60 -9.53
CA ARG A 67 -18.30 -18.64 -9.54
C ARG A 67 -17.63 -18.76 -10.89
N GLU A 68 -18.40 -18.72 -11.97
CA GLU A 68 -17.88 -18.70 -13.34
C GLU A 68 -16.99 -17.48 -13.61
N VAL A 69 -17.41 -16.31 -13.14
CA VAL A 69 -16.59 -15.09 -13.24
C VAL A 69 -15.28 -15.25 -12.46
N ALA A 70 -15.33 -15.82 -11.25
CA ALA A 70 -14.14 -16.07 -10.44
C ALA A 70 -13.19 -17.08 -11.11
N GLU A 71 -13.72 -18.16 -11.70
CA GLU A 71 -12.93 -19.16 -12.45
C GLU A 71 -12.19 -18.53 -13.64
N ASN A 72 -12.85 -17.68 -14.41
CA ASN A 72 -12.25 -16.98 -15.54
C ASN A 72 -11.13 -16.03 -15.07
N ILE A 73 -11.32 -15.34 -13.95
CA ILE A 73 -10.30 -14.49 -13.35
C ILE A 73 -9.10 -15.32 -12.88
N ILE A 74 -9.32 -16.42 -12.17
CA ILE A 74 -8.25 -17.31 -11.69
C ILE A 74 -7.45 -17.88 -12.86
N LYS A 75 -8.14 -18.33 -13.93
CA LYS A 75 -7.45 -18.86 -15.11
C LYS A 75 -6.44 -17.89 -15.67
N LYS A 76 -6.79 -16.61 -15.73
CA LYS A 76 -5.89 -15.54 -16.20
C LYS A 76 -4.83 -15.14 -15.17
N LEU A 77 -5.17 -15.11 -13.89
CA LEU A 77 -4.21 -14.82 -12.83
C LEU A 77 -3.11 -15.89 -12.73
N ASN A 78 -3.40 -17.15 -13.04
CA ASN A 78 -2.41 -18.23 -13.09
C ASN A 78 -1.32 -18.04 -14.17
N GLU A 79 -1.51 -17.13 -15.12
CA GLU A 79 -0.50 -16.77 -16.12
C GLU A 79 0.65 -15.93 -15.49
N PHE A 80 0.44 -15.35 -14.29
CA PHE A 80 1.45 -14.55 -13.59
C PHE A 80 2.21 -15.37 -12.57
N ASP A 81 3.52 -15.25 -12.59
CA ASP A 81 4.45 -15.97 -11.70
C ASP A 81 4.55 -15.41 -10.27
N ILE A 82 3.54 -14.69 -9.82
CA ILE A 82 3.46 -14.14 -8.46
C ILE A 82 2.60 -15.01 -7.53
N PHE A 83 1.62 -15.72 -8.09
CA PHE A 83 0.63 -16.44 -7.32
C PHE A 83 1.03 -17.91 -7.15
N GLU A 84 0.98 -18.41 -5.91
CA GLU A 84 1.19 -19.82 -5.60
C GLU A 84 -0.12 -20.58 -5.67
N ASN A 85 -1.16 -20.06 -5.02
CA ASN A 85 -2.45 -20.71 -4.92
C ASN A 85 -3.59 -19.71 -5.06
N LEU A 86 -4.58 -20.07 -5.88
CA LEU A 86 -5.77 -19.28 -6.14
C LEU A 86 -7.00 -20.18 -5.97
N ASN A 87 -7.80 -19.94 -4.94
CA ASN A 87 -8.95 -20.75 -4.58
C ASN A 87 -10.24 -19.95 -4.53
N ILE A 88 -11.34 -20.54 -5.01
CA ILE A 88 -12.66 -19.93 -4.87
C ILE A 88 -13.29 -20.37 -3.56
N ALA A 89 -13.67 -19.38 -2.73
CA ALA A 89 -14.41 -19.60 -1.51
C ALA A 89 -15.83 -19.01 -1.61
N GLY A 90 -16.77 -19.70 -1.01
CA GLY A 90 -18.16 -19.25 -0.96
C GLY A 90 -18.78 -18.95 -2.32
N PRO A 91 -19.48 -17.82 -2.48
CA PRO A 91 -20.22 -17.48 -3.70
C PRO A 91 -19.35 -16.93 -4.84
N GLY A 92 -18.03 -16.76 -4.66
CA GLY A 92 -17.13 -16.20 -5.68
C GLY A 92 -16.02 -15.32 -5.13
N PHE A 93 -15.66 -15.46 -3.85
CA PHE A 93 -14.45 -14.88 -3.31
C PHE A 93 -13.23 -15.63 -3.84
N ILE A 94 -12.18 -14.93 -4.18
CA ILE A 94 -10.92 -15.54 -4.59
C ILE A 94 -9.90 -15.33 -3.47
N ASN A 95 -9.50 -16.43 -2.83
CA ASN A 95 -8.39 -16.42 -1.89
C ASN A 95 -7.08 -16.53 -2.68
N ILE A 96 -6.08 -15.78 -2.28
CA ILE A 96 -4.83 -15.61 -3.00
C ILE A 96 -3.67 -15.88 -2.05
N SER A 97 -2.80 -16.80 -2.43
CA SER A 97 -1.47 -17.00 -1.84
C SER A 97 -0.38 -16.56 -2.79
N ILE A 98 0.67 -15.93 -2.25
CA ILE A 98 1.82 -15.45 -3.01
C ILE A 98 2.96 -16.43 -2.87
N LYS A 99 3.73 -16.64 -3.93
CA LYS A 99 4.92 -17.47 -3.90
C LYS A 99 5.97 -16.91 -2.94
N ASP A 100 6.56 -17.75 -2.12
CA ASP A 100 7.63 -17.38 -1.21
C ASP A 100 8.82 -16.76 -1.94
N GLU A 101 9.20 -17.30 -3.10
CA GLU A 101 10.28 -16.77 -3.94
C GLU A 101 10.01 -15.32 -4.36
N TYR A 102 8.75 -15.00 -4.68
CA TYR A 102 8.36 -13.64 -5.02
C TYR A 102 8.43 -12.72 -3.80
N LEU A 103 7.99 -13.20 -2.63
CA LEU A 103 8.09 -12.46 -1.37
C LEU A 103 9.55 -12.21 -0.98
N PHE A 104 10.44 -13.20 -1.11
CA PHE A 104 11.87 -13.01 -0.85
C PHE A 104 12.49 -11.97 -1.76
N LYS A 105 12.18 -12.00 -3.05
CA LYS A 105 12.65 -10.99 -3.99
C LYS A 105 12.16 -9.60 -3.61
N TYR A 106 10.89 -9.48 -3.28
CA TYR A 106 10.27 -8.23 -2.84
C TYR A 106 10.90 -7.69 -1.55
N LEU A 107 11.16 -8.55 -0.57
CA LEU A 107 11.81 -8.17 0.70
C LEU A 107 13.26 -7.71 0.48
N ASN A 108 14.01 -8.35 -0.41
CA ASN A 108 15.36 -7.92 -0.76
C ASN A 108 15.35 -6.52 -1.42
N GLU A 109 14.40 -6.25 -2.31
CA GLU A 109 14.22 -4.92 -2.91
C GLU A 109 13.95 -3.84 -1.84
N ILE A 110 13.15 -4.16 -0.80
CA ILE A 110 12.88 -3.26 0.33
C ILE A 110 14.12 -3.07 1.20
N GLN A 111 14.88 -4.14 1.44
CA GLN A 111 16.07 -4.08 2.28
C GLN A 111 17.15 -3.19 1.66
N GLU A 112 17.31 -3.22 0.34
CA GLU A 112 18.23 -2.34 -0.39
C GLU A 112 17.81 -0.87 -0.31
N ASP A 113 16.53 -0.59 -0.43
CA ASP A 113 16.00 0.78 -0.36
C ASP A 113 14.52 0.79 0.06
N ILE A 114 14.31 1.05 1.34
CA ILE A 114 12.95 1.13 1.92
C ILE A 114 12.10 2.21 1.23
N SER A 115 12.72 3.25 0.69
CA SER A 115 11.99 4.33 0.02
C SER A 115 11.28 3.89 -1.25
N LYS A 116 11.71 2.78 -1.86
CA LYS A 116 11.10 2.18 -3.05
C LYS A 116 9.69 1.65 -2.82
N ASN A 117 9.33 1.33 -1.58
CA ASN A 117 8.03 0.74 -1.22
C ASN A 117 7.12 1.72 -0.46
N ILE A 118 7.52 2.98 -0.39
CA ILE A 118 6.70 4.03 0.22
C ILE A 118 5.90 4.74 -0.85
N ILE A 119 4.58 4.83 -0.64
CA ILE A 119 3.71 5.62 -1.50
C ILE A 119 4.13 7.08 -1.42
N LYS A 120 4.66 7.62 -2.52
CA LYS A 120 5.03 9.02 -2.62
C LYS A 120 3.84 9.83 -3.11
N TYR A 121 3.45 10.82 -2.35
CA TYR A 121 2.50 11.85 -2.77
C TYR A 121 3.23 13.01 -3.44
N PRO A 122 2.52 13.89 -4.17
CA PRO A 122 3.12 15.14 -4.66
C PRO A 122 3.82 15.89 -3.54
N ALA A 123 5.10 16.18 -3.72
CA ALA A 123 5.92 16.82 -2.70
C ALA A 123 5.32 18.14 -2.23
N LYS A 124 5.27 18.31 -0.91
CA LYS A 124 4.84 19.55 -0.25
C LYS A 124 6.01 20.17 0.48
N LYS A 125 6.01 21.49 0.61
CA LYS A 125 6.86 22.16 1.60
C LYS A 125 6.20 22.06 2.96
N ILE A 126 6.88 21.46 3.91
CA ILE A 126 6.40 21.26 5.28
C ILE A 126 7.39 21.93 6.23
N PHE A 127 6.87 22.76 7.08
CA PHE A 127 7.62 23.37 8.18
C PHE A 127 7.19 22.67 9.47
N VAL A 128 8.17 22.18 10.23
CA VAL A 128 7.94 21.51 11.52
C VAL A 128 8.69 22.27 12.60
N ASP A 129 7.94 22.97 13.43
CA ASP A 129 8.47 23.61 14.63
C ASP A 129 8.33 22.64 15.81
N TYR A 130 9.42 22.32 16.49
CA TYR A 130 9.42 21.32 17.57
C TYR A 130 10.59 21.52 18.54
N GLY A 131 10.41 21.01 19.74
CA GLY A 131 11.48 20.87 20.73
C GLY A 131 11.85 22.13 21.50
N GLY A 132 11.28 23.30 21.21
CA GLY A 132 11.63 24.62 21.74
C GLY A 132 11.80 24.71 23.26
N PRO A 133 12.98 24.36 23.83
CA PRO A 133 13.21 24.45 25.27
C PRO A 133 13.45 25.91 25.70
N ASN A 134 12.99 26.23 26.89
CA ASN A 134 13.37 27.50 27.50
C ASN A 134 14.87 27.49 27.91
N VAL A 135 15.63 28.41 27.33
CA VAL A 135 17.09 28.48 27.55
C VAL A 135 17.49 28.91 28.97
N ALA A 136 16.56 29.49 29.71
CA ALA A 136 16.80 29.93 31.11
C ALA A 136 16.63 28.78 32.13
N LYS A 137 16.25 27.58 31.70
CA LYS A 137 16.01 26.42 32.58
C LYS A 137 16.83 25.22 32.15
N ALA A 138 17.23 24.40 33.11
CA ALA A 138 17.86 23.11 32.82
C ALA A 138 16.90 22.20 32.03
N LEU A 139 17.45 21.52 31.04
CA LEU A 139 16.71 20.55 30.28
C LEU A 139 16.28 19.37 31.16
N HIS A 140 15.08 18.86 30.92
CA HIS A 140 14.55 17.68 31.58
C HIS A 140 13.82 16.75 30.58
N VAL A 141 13.43 15.57 31.01
CA VAL A 141 12.83 14.54 30.20
C VAL A 141 11.59 15.02 29.42
N GLY A 142 10.87 16.01 29.92
CA GLY A 142 9.71 16.59 29.22
C GLY A 142 10.09 17.25 27.88
N HIS A 143 11.27 17.86 27.78
CA HIS A 143 11.76 18.44 26.51
C HIS A 143 12.13 17.37 25.49
N LEU A 144 12.63 16.22 25.96
CA LEU A 144 12.97 15.10 25.08
C LEU A 144 11.78 14.55 24.29
N ARG A 145 10.59 14.55 24.90
CA ARG A 145 9.37 14.05 24.28
C ARG A 145 8.99 14.86 23.02
N SER A 146 8.92 16.18 23.15
CA SER A 146 8.56 17.05 22.02
C SER A 146 9.62 17.03 20.92
N ALA A 147 10.91 17.02 21.31
CA ALA A 147 12.00 16.91 20.37
C ALA A 147 11.97 15.61 19.56
N ASN A 148 11.79 14.48 20.24
CA ASN A 148 11.73 13.16 19.55
C ASN A 148 10.52 13.04 18.63
N ILE A 149 9.34 13.52 19.05
CA ILE A 149 8.14 13.49 18.22
C ILE A 149 8.33 14.35 16.96
N GLY A 150 8.82 15.59 17.13
CA GLY A 150 9.02 16.48 15.99
C GLY A 150 10.07 15.98 15.01
N GLU A 151 11.21 15.48 15.52
CA GLU A 151 12.26 14.90 14.69
C GLU A 151 11.76 13.64 13.93
N ALA A 152 10.99 12.77 14.61
CA ALA A 152 10.38 11.61 13.96
C ALA A 152 9.43 12.02 12.84
N LEU A 153 8.54 12.98 13.08
CA LEU A 153 7.62 13.49 12.06
C LEU A 153 8.37 14.12 10.88
N LYS A 154 9.42 14.91 11.16
CA LYS A 154 10.27 15.48 10.11
C LYS A 154 10.92 14.40 9.24
N ARG A 155 11.49 13.36 9.86
CA ARG A 155 12.12 12.25 9.12
C ARG A 155 11.12 11.48 8.30
N VAL A 156 9.95 11.14 8.84
CA VAL A 156 8.88 10.46 8.10
C VAL A 156 8.41 11.32 6.93
N ALA A 157 8.18 12.61 7.15
CA ALA A 157 7.75 13.52 6.09
C ALA A 157 8.78 13.61 4.95
N LYS A 158 10.09 13.64 5.27
CA LYS A 158 11.18 13.57 4.26
C LYS A 158 11.18 12.23 3.52
N LEU A 159 11.03 11.12 4.25
CA LEU A 159 11.04 9.78 3.68
C LEU A 159 9.95 9.59 2.63
N VAL A 160 8.75 10.14 2.85
CA VAL A 160 7.65 10.11 1.88
C VAL A 160 7.78 11.15 0.75
N GLY A 161 8.93 11.83 0.65
CA GLY A 161 9.27 12.67 -0.51
C GLY A 161 8.93 14.15 -0.37
N ASN A 162 8.60 14.66 0.83
CA ASN A 162 8.34 16.08 1.01
C ASN A 162 9.64 16.90 1.20
N ASP A 163 9.57 18.18 0.85
CA ASP A 163 10.58 19.18 1.21
C ASP A 163 10.29 19.68 2.63
N VAL A 164 11.12 19.28 3.61
CA VAL A 164 10.82 19.51 5.01
C VAL A 164 11.90 20.32 5.69
N ILE A 165 11.51 21.45 6.26
CA ILE A 165 12.32 22.31 7.12
C ILE A 165 11.91 22.01 8.56
N GLY A 166 12.89 21.67 9.39
CA GLY A 166 12.70 21.57 10.85
C GLY A 166 13.27 22.79 11.53
N ASP A 167 12.50 23.39 12.40
CA ASP A 167 12.92 24.49 13.23
C ASP A 167 12.86 24.09 14.70
N VAL A 168 13.86 24.53 15.45
CA VAL A 168 13.91 24.39 16.90
C VAL A 168 14.03 25.79 17.49
N HIS A 169 12.88 26.39 17.72
CA HIS A 169 12.84 27.74 18.30
C HIS A 169 13.17 27.68 19.76
N PHE A 170 14.27 28.31 20.15
CA PHE A 170 14.60 28.48 21.56
C PHE A 170 13.72 29.55 22.14
N GLY A 171 12.86 29.13 23.06
CA GLY A 171 11.98 30.03 23.76
C GLY A 171 12.72 30.89 24.76
N ASP A 172 12.14 32.01 25.00
CA ASP A 172 12.58 33.04 25.89
C ASP A 172 12.43 32.70 27.37
N ILE A 173 12.94 33.35 27.99
CA ILE A 173 13.34 34.09 29.17
C ILE A 173 12.16 34.22 30.16
#